data_1895c565128dbc651b74435cd0c4decb
#
_entry.id   1895c565128dbc651b74435cd0c4decb
#
_cell.length_a   1.000
_cell.length_b   1.000
_cell.length_c   1.000
_cell.angle_alpha   90.00
_cell.angle_beta   90.00
_cell.angle_gamma   90.00
#
_symmetry.space_group_name_H-M   'P 1'
#
loop_
_entity.id
_entity.type
_entity.pdbx_description
1 polymer ?
#
loop_
_entity_poly.entity_id
_entity_poly.type
_entity_poly.pdbx_seq_one_letter_code
_entity_poly.pdbx_strand_id
1 'polypeptide(L)'
;MKTNIKVLFAAGLIALTASCTDLDVTPQAQYTEYPNTPEAIEAKMADVYFHLRGTLGRRYMEAQALSSDEWVGISFDGDYADGGIYAQCSLHNFNASSACTGWYEDVTAGITKANRVIVDMGGEESDATAQARYMRAYYTWILMDSFGDTPILDHLATEGEMIERAPRADVARWIESELKTIIPLLTTSVDITTYGKPTRYAAEALLAKLYINWPVYTASSVTAYDAANYSNEHLNDVVALCDDIIQSGKFSLSEGANGYRTKFWPTNGPQIKDFIYAMPFDAITAQGFQYCRPRIWRQGRNDGNGGAGYFGDDIGNSSGGNFSISPEFADVLMALPSDDRQENILAGQIYMFDATTFAKTSTPYKYKGQAIVLDKTIRLKYTDANSVAHYIEYADGIKNPSSYPVDCAVLNTGKDVKGWSQGYKSVKYFVTRANYSNGRNQDNDLPIFRYADILLTKAEAIARGASATNGQTAQSLFNQIRSYVNAPTLSGTPSLNDIYLERGRELFDENWRRNDMIRFGHFEDEYGFHRKGFPTARFDKECRIFPIPQDVLNKNTNWKQNPGF
;
A
#
# COMPACT_ATOMS: atom_id res chain seq x y z
N MET A 1 -12.50 80.97 24.46
CA MET A 1 -11.67 79.82 24.26
C MET A 1 -12.44 78.50 24.13
N LYS A 2 -13.64 78.52 23.52
CA LYS A 2 -14.48 77.32 23.30
C LYS A 2 -14.89 77.09 21.83
N THR A 3 -14.43 77.91 20.90
CA THR A 3 -14.83 77.83 19.48
C THR A 3 -13.82 77.10 18.58
N ASN A 4 -12.59 76.97 19.04
CA ASN A 4 -11.53 76.35 18.19
C ASN A 4 -11.43 74.84 18.28
N ILE A 5 -12.06 74.17 19.26
CA ILE A 5 -12.02 72.76 19.44
C ILE A 5 -13.00 71.99 18.47
N LYS A 6 -14.12 72.64 18.14
CA LYS A 6 -15.11 72.03 17.20
C LYS A 6 -14.68 72.08 15.76
N VAL A 7 -13.84 73.02 15.35
CA VAL A 7 -13.32 73.13 13.99
C VAL A 7 -12.19 72.11 13.78
N LEU A 8 -11.37 71.80 14.81
CA LEU A 8 -10.32 70.77 14.75
C LEU A 8 -10.95 69.38 14.71
N PHE A 9 -12.08 69.13 15.37
CA PHE A 9 -12.77 67.84 15.31
C PHE A 9 -13.46 67.61 13.96
N ALA A 10 -13.97 68.62 13.31
CA ALA A 10 -14.58 68.52 11.98
C ALA A 10 -13.54 68.33 10.88
N ALA A 11 -12.35 68.94 10.99
CA ALA A 11 -11.23 68.74 10.06
C ALA A 11 -10.56 67.34 10.23
N GLY A 12 -10.53 66.81 11.46
CA GLY A 12 -10.03 65.43 11.73
C GLY A 12 -10.97 64.33 11.22
N LEU A 13 -12.31 64.57 11.19
CA LEU A 13 -13.26 63.59 10.65
C LEU A 13 -13.28 63.57 9.12
N ILE A 14 -12.99 64.66 8.45
CA ILE A 14 -12.93 64.73 6.98
C ILE A 14 -11.61 64.11 6.47
N ALA A 15 -10.52 64.17 7.24
CA ALA A 15 -9.26 63.51 6.90
C ALA A 15 -9.28 61.97 7.06
N LEU A 16 -10.23 61.43 7.86
CA LEU A 16 -10.42 59.99 8.05
C LEU A 16 -11.30 59.32 6.98
N THR A 17 -12.00 60.08 6.16
CA THR A 17 -12.85 59.54 5.08
C THR A 17 -12.21 59.59 3.70
N ALA A 18 -11.01 60.14 3.57
CA ALA A 18 -10.29 60.22 2.29
C ALA A 18 -9.19 59.13 2.14
N SER A 19 -9.12 58.17 3.09
CA SER A 19 -8.06 57.14 3.10
C SER A 19 -8.52 55.74 2.69
N CYS A 20 -9.69 55.60 2.05
CA CYS A 20 -10.15 54.28 1.63
C CYS A 20 -10.84 54.36 0.27
N THR A 21 -10.10 54.64 -0.77
CA THR A 21 -10.60 54.48 -2.15
C THR A 21 -9.47 54.09 -3.10
N ASP A 22 -8.67 53.12 -2.76
CA ASP A 22 -7.99 52.32 -3.76
C ASP A 22 -8.04 50.85 -3.31
N LEU A 23 -9.24 50.28 -3.46
CA LEU A 23 -9.49 48.84 -3.25
C LEU A 23 -9.32 48.04 -4.55
N ASP A 24 -8.87 48.67 -5.59
CA ASP A 24 -8.33 47.95 -6.75
C ASP A 24 -6.89 47.51 -6.46
N VAL A 25 -6.75 46.62 -5.48
CA VAL A 25 -5.59 45.78 -5.40
C VAL A 25 -5.65 44.87 -6.63
N THR A 26 -5.01 45.28 -7.69
CA THR A 26 -4.63 44.32 -8.75
C THR A 26 -3.79 43.27 -8.07
N PRO A 27 -4.28 42.02 -7.93
CA PRO A 27 -3.47 40.95 -7.32
C PRO A 27 -2.23 40.75 -8.22
N GLN A 28 -1.06 41.20 -7.76
CA GLN A 28 0.19 41.02 -8.50
C GLN A 28 0.66 39.54 -8.53
N ALA A 29 -0.18 38.61 -8.12
CA ALA A 29 0.17 37.19 -7.99
C ALA A 29 -0.92 36.23 -8.48
N GLN A 30 -1.88 36.68 -9.29
CA GLN A 30 -2.72 35.73 -10.04
C GLN A 30 -2.29 35.75 -11.50
N TYR A 31 -1.60 34.69 -11.90
CA TYR A 31 -1.57 34.33 -13.30
C TYR A 31 -3.02 34.09 -13.75
N THR A 32 -3.52 34.82 -14.71
CA THR A 32 -4.83 34.58 -15.34
C THR A 32 -4.80 33.26 -16.13
N GLU A 33 -3.61 32.82 -16.51
CA GLU A 33 -3.31 31.50 -17.05
C GLU A 33 -2.06 30.96 -16.35
N TYR A 34 -2.06 29.68 -16.06
CA TYR A 34 -0.90 29.04 -15.45
C TYR A 34 0.25 29.07 -16.46
N PRO A 35 1.47 29.46 -16.07
CA PRO A 35 2.60 29.51 -17.00
C PRO A 35 2.79 28.16 -17.72
N ASN A 36 3.01 28.23 -19.03
CA ASN A 36 3.29 27.05 -19.84
C ASN A 36 4.80 26.91 -20.12
N THR A 37 5.62 27.14 -19.07
CA THR A 37 7.06 26.89 -19.12
C THR A 37 7.36 25.44 -18.75
N PRO A 38 8.50 24.87 -19.18
CA PRO A 38 8.88 23.51 -18.81
C PRO A 38 8.86 23.27 -17.29
N GLU A 39 9.29 24.23 -16.49
CA GLU A 39 9.31 24.14 -15.04
C GLU A 39 7.90 24.14 -14.44
N ALA A 40 6.98 24.90 -15.00
CA ALA A 40 5.59 24.95 -14.57
C ALA A 40 4.86 23.64 -14.93
N ILE A 41 5.14 23.08 -16.10
CA ILE A 41 4.63 21.77 -16.52
C ILE A 41 5.16 20.68 -15.61
N GLU A 42 6.46 20.67 -15.31
CA GLU A 42 7.07 19.70 -14.38
C GLU A 42 6.46 19.79 -12.98
N ALA A 43 6.18 21.01 -12.48
CA ALA A 43 5.52 21.21 -11.18
C ALA A 43 4.09 20.67 -11.17
N LYS A 44 3.31 20.87 -12.24
CA LYS A 44 1.97 20.29 -12.39
C LYS A 44 2.02 18.76 -12.43
N MET A 45 2.96 18.22 -13.20
CA MET A 45 3.14 16.78 -13.31
C MET A 45 3.56 16.16 -12.00
N ALA A 46 4.42 16.83 -11.20
CA ALA A 46 4.80 16.37 -9.87
C ALA A 46 3.58 16.23 -8.93
N ASP A 47 2.62 17.18 -9.00
CA ASP A 47 1.36 17.09 -8.23
C ASP A 47 0.49 15.89 -8.68
N VAL A 48 0.58 15.49 -9.93
CA VAL A 48 -0.09 14.28 -10.44
C VAL A 48 0.65 13.01 -10.00
N TYR A 49 1.97 12.92 -10.21
CA TYR A 49 2.75 11.72 -9.87
C TYR A 49 2.65 11.36 -8.37
N PHE A 50 2.69 12.38 -7.52
CA PHE A 50 2.82 12.20 -6.08
C PHE A 50 1.53 12.47 -5.31
N HIS A 51 0.41 12.63 -6.00
CA HIS A 51 -0.87 12.96 -5.37
C HIS A 51 -1.29 11.94 -4.32
N LEU A 52 -1.17 10.64 -4.62
CA LEU A 52 -1.55 9.56 -3.71
C LEU A 52 -0.47 9.20 -2.67
N ARG A 53 0.58 10.00 -2.50
CA ARG A 53 1.65 9.68 -1.55
C ARG A 53 1.11 9.34 -0.16
N GLY A 54 0.29 10.21 0.43
CA GLY A 54 -0.29 9.97 1.76
C GLY A 54 -1.24 8.77 1.79
N THR A 55 -2.01 8.55 0.75
CA THR A 55 -2.95 7.44 0.62
C THR A 55 -2.22 6.11 0.47
N LEU A 56 -1.27 6.02 -0.45
CA LEU A 56 -0.46 4.82 -0.66
C LEU A 56 0.43 4.53 0.55
N GLY A 57 1.01 5.56 1.18
CA GLY A 57 1.87 5.39 2.35
C GLY A 57 1.13 4.96 3.62
N ARG A 58 -0.21 4.91 3.62
CA ARG A 58 -0.96 4.51 4.81
C ARG A 58 -2.28 3.80 4.49
N ARG A 59 -3.35 4.52 4.18
CA ARG A 59 -4.74 3.98 4.22
C ARG A 59 -5.02 2.90 3.19
N TYR A 60 -4.54 3.08 1.97
CA TYR A 60 -4.67 2.06 0.94
C TYR A 60 -3.95 0.77 1.34
N MET A 61 -2.70 0.89 1.84
CA MET A 61 -1.93 -0.26 2.29
C MET A 61 -2.54 -0.94 3.52
N GLU A 62 -3.08 -0.17 4.45
CA GLU A 62 -3.79 -0.73 5.61
C GLU A 62 -5.00 -1.55 5.15
N ALA A 63 -5.79 -1.03 4.19
CA ALA A 63 -6.96 -1.72 3.66
C ALA A 63 -6.58 -3.02 2.91
N GLN A 64 -5.60 -2.97 2.02
CA GLN A 64 -5.15 -4.13 1.25
C GLN A 64 -4.55 -5.22 2.14
N ALA A 65 -3.67 -4.85 3.06
CA ALA A 65 -2.99 -5.78 3.94
C ALA A 65 -3.93 -6.48 4.92
N LEU A 66 -4.83 -5.72 5.57
CA LEU A 66 -5.75 -6.27 6.57
C LEU A 66 -6.91 -7.06 5.95
N SER A 67 -7.28 -6.80 4.71
CA SER A 67 -8.31 -7.59 4.01
C SER A 67 -7.72 -8.77 3.24
N SER A 68 -6.45 -9.10 3.47
CA SER A 68 -5.78 -10.32 3.01
C SER A 68 -5.55 -11.30 4.17
N ASP A 69 -4.82 -12.38 3.90
CA ASP A 69 -4.38 -13.33 4.91
C ASP A 69 -3.08 -12.94 5.63
N GLU A 70 -2.46 -11.82 5.24
CA GLU A 70 -1.15 -11.40 5.78
C GLU A 70 -1.25 -10.89 7.22
N TRP A 71 -2.24 -10.05 7.51
CA TRP A 71 -2.26 -9.27 8.73
C TRP A 71 -3.59 -9.38 9.48
N VAL A 72 -3.53 -9.29 10.79
CA VAL A 72 -4.69 -9.16 11.68
C VAL A 72 -4.55 -7.92 12.54
N GLY A 73 -5.63 -7.14 12.64
CA GLY A 73 -5.75 -6.06 13.62
C GLY A 73 -5.89 -6.65 15.00
N ILE A 74 -4.96 -6.35 15.91
CA ILE A 74 -4.98 -6.89 17.27
C ILE A 74 -5.81 -6.06 18.23
N SER A 75 -6.35 -6.72 19.21
CA SER A 75 -7.03 -6.10 20.36
C SER A 75 -6.35 -6.53 21.66
N PHE A 76 -6.56 -5.75 22.70
CA PHE A 76 -6.23 -6.13 24.06
C PHE A 76 -7.32 -5.61 24.99
N ASP A 77 -7.51 -6.27 26.05
CA ASP A 77 -8.52 -6.14 27.11
C ASP A 77 -9.53 -4.97 26.97
N GLY A 78 -10.47 -5.12 26.07
CA GLY A 78 -11.57 -4.19 25.84
C GLY A 78 -11.28 -3.05 24.86
N ASP A 79 -10.12 -3.04 24.23
CA ASP A 79 -9.74 -1.99 23.32
C ASP A 79 -9.19 -2.55 22.02
N TYR A 80 -9.91 -2.32 20.92
CA TYR A 80 -9.33 -2.42 19.59
C TYR A 80 -8.59 -1.13 19.29
N ALA A 81 -7.41 -1.26 18.67
CA ALA A 81 -6.67 -0.11 18.21
C ALA A 81 -7.55 0.80 17.34
N ASP A 82 -7.44 2.10 17.60
CA ASP A 82 -8.14 3.15 16.84
C ASP A 82 -9.66 2.88 16.67
N GLY A 83 -10.34 2.45 17.76
CA GLY A 83 -11.80 2.23 17.77
C GLY A 83 -12.28 1.07 16.91
N GLY A 84 -11.41 0.10 16.60
CA GLY A 84 -11.79 -1.12 15.87
C GLY A 84 -11.77 -0.97 14.33
N ILE A 85 -11.30 0.14 13.81
CA ILE A 85 -11.18 0.36 12.36
C ILE A 85 -10.38 -0.75 11.66
N TYR A 86 -9.33 -1.25 12.29
CA TYR A 86 -8.51 -2.34 11.77
C TYR A 86 -9.21 -3.69 11.88
N ALA A 87 -9.99 -3.89 12.93
CA ALA A 87 -10.78 -5.12 13.08
C ALA A 87 -11.83 -5.27 11.99
N GLN A 88 -12.54 -4.19 11.62
CA GLN A 88 -13.51 -4.22 10.52
C GLN A 88 -12.87 -4.73 9.22
N CYS A 89 -11.69 -4.23 8.90
CA CYS A 89 -10.98 -4.60 7.68
C CYS A 89 -10.54 -6.07 7.70
N SER A 90 -9.92 -6.51 8.79
CA SER A 90 -9.42 -7.88 8.92
C SER A 90 -10.53 -8.94 9.06
N LEU A 91 -11.74 -8.55 9.42
CA LEU A 91 -12.92 -9.42 9.46
C LEU A 91 -13.77 -9.36 8.19
N HIS A 92 -13.38 -8.56 7.21
CA HIS A 92 -14.18 -8.21 6.03
C HIS A 92 -15.58 -7.65 6.37
N ASN A 93 -15.73 -7.09 7.57
CA ASN A 93 -16.99 -6.51 8.04
C ASN A 93 -17.02 -4.99 7.78
N PHE A 94 -16.70 -4.60 6.56
CA PHE A 94 -16.73 -3.20 6.15
C PHE A 94 -18.13 -2.78 5.70
N ASN A 95 -18.40 -1.49 5.84
CA ASN A 95 -19.60 -0.82 5.36
C ASN A 95 -19.24 0.56 4.79
N ALA A 96 -20.22 1.27 4.27
CA ALA A 96 -20.02 2.59 3.63
C ALA A 96 -19.38 3.66 4.55
N SER A 97 -19.41 3.47 5.87
CA SER A 97 -18.79 4.38 6.85
C SER A 97 -17.44 3.88 7.38
N SER A 98 -16.92 2.79 6.84
CA SER A 98 -15.66 2.22 7.28
C SER A 98 -14.49 3.10 6.85
N ALA A 99 -13.67 3.54 7.81
CA ALA A 99 -12.53 4.42 7.55
C ALA A 99 -11.42 3.76 6.70
N CYS A 100 -11.41 2.42 6.55
CA CYS A 100 -10.49 1.72 5.67
C CYS A 100 -10.76 1.97 4.18
N THR A 101 -11.92 2.52 3.81
CA THR A 101 -12.30 2.84 2.42
C THR A 101 -12.35 4.33 2.11
N GLY A 102 -12.08 5.19 3.11
CA GLY A 102 -12.22 6.65 3.01
C GLY A 102 -11.25 7.37 2.06
N TRP A 103 -10.43 6.62 1.32
CA TRP A 103 -9.46 7.15 0.35
C TRP A 103 -9.98 7.20 -1.10
N TYR A 104 -11.25 6.86 -1.35
CA TYR A 104 -11.86 6.90 -2.69
C TYR A 104 -11.73 8.29 -3.34
N GLU A 105 -12.06 9.33 -2.58
CA GLU A 105 -12.03 10.71 -3.08
C GLU A 105 -10.61 11.20 -3.38
N ASP A 106 -9.60 10.74 -2.64
CA ASP A 106 -8.21 11.06 -2.94
C ASP A 106 -7.82 10.56 -4.34
N VAL A 107 -8.27 9.35 -4.69
CA VAL A 107 -7.96 8.77 -6.01
C VAL A 107 -8.68 9.52 -7.13
N THR A 108 -9.97 9.83 -6.96
CA THR A 108 -10.72 10.61 -7.98
C THR A 108 -10.17 12.02 -8.15
N ALA A 109 -9.71 12.65 -7.07
CA ALA A 109 -9.02 13.94 -7.15
C ALA A 109 -7.71 13.84 -7.96
N GLY A 110 -6.96 12.73 -7.82
CA GLY A 110 -5.77 12.45 -8.64
C GLY A 110 -6.09 12.32 -10.13
N ILE A 111 -7.20 11.65 -10.47
CA ILE A 111 -7.69 11.54 -11.85
C ILE A 111 -8.03 12.94 -12.41
N THR A 112 -8.74 13.75 -11.63
CA THR A 112 -9.08 15.13 -12.04
C THR A 112 -7.84 15.99 -12.29
N LYS A 113 -6.81 15.86 -11.44
CA LYS A 113 -5.53 16.54 -11.64
C LYS A 113 -4.84 16.09 -12.93
N ALA A 114 -4.82 14.79 -13.21
CA ALA A 114 -4.28 14.25 -14.45
C ALA A 114 -5.01 14.82 -15.67
N ASN A 115 -6.35 14.84 -15.65
CA ASN A 115 -7.16 15.44 -16.72
C ASN A 115 -6.86 16.93 -16.92
N ARG A 116 -6.68 17.69 -15.83
CA ARG A 116 -6.31 19.11 -15.92
C ARG A 116 -4.97 19.28 -16.64
N VAL A 117 -3.98 18.48 -16.28
CA VAL A 117 -2.66 18.55 -16.95
C VAL A 117 -2.76 18.14 -18.41
N ILE A 118 -3.53 17.10 -18.75
CA ILE A 118 -3.75 16.67 -20.14
C ILE A 118 -4.33 17.82 -20.97
N VAL A 119 -5.35 18.50 -20.46
CA VAL A 119 -5.93 19.67 -21.14
C VAL A 119 -4.93 20.81 -21.28
N ASP A 120 -4.22 21.15 -20.20
CA ASP A 120 -3.24 22.23 -20.18
C ASP A 120 -2.03 21.99 -21.09
N MET A 121 -1.73 20.73 -21.42
CA MET A 121 -0.62 20.32 -22.29
C MET A 121 -1.02 20.06 -23.75
N GLY A 122 -2.23 20.40 -24.15
CA GLY A 122 -2.68 20.31 -25.53
C GLY A 122 -3.58 19.12 -25.86
N GLY A 123 -4.08 18.43 -24.84
CA GLY A 123 -5.02 17.33 -25.01
C GLY A 123 -4.36 15.97 -25.24
N GLU A 124 -5.18 14.95 -25.45
CA GLU A 124 -4.72 13.55 -25.57
C GLU A 124 -3.89 13.26 -26.82
N GLU A 125 -4.01 14.07 -27.84
CA GLU A 125 -3.23 13.94 -29.09
C GLU A 125 -1.73 14.29 -28.90
N SER A 126 -1.37 14.90 -27.77
CA SER A 126 0.01 15.28 -27.49
C SER A 126 0.78 14.16 -26.81
N ASP A 127 1.90 13.74 -27.37
CA ASP A 127 2.82 12.77 -26.75
C ASP A 127 3.28 13.23 -25.35
N ALA A 128 3.37 14.55 -25.14
CA ALA A 128 3.75 15.13 -23.84
C ALA A 128 2.77 14.77 -22.71
N THR A 129 1.54 14.36 -23.02
CA THR A 129 0.53 13.97 -22.03
C THR A 129 0.60 12.51 -21.62
N ALA A 130 1.45 11.68 -22.25
CA ALA A 130 1.49 10.22 -22.03
C ALA A 130 1.69 9.85 -20.56
N GLN A 131 2.52 10.59 -19.83
CA GLN A 131 2.74 10.32 -18.39
C GLN A 131 1.51 10.67 -17.53
N ALA A 132 0.81 11.77 -17.83
CA ALA A 132 -0.43 12.13 -17.15
C ALA A 132 -1.55 11.12 -17.44
N ARG A 133 -1.64 10.63 -18.68
CA ARG A 133 -2.56 9.57 -19.10
C ARG A 133 -2.25 8.25 -18.39
N TYR A 134 -0.97 7.90 -18.21
CA TYR A 134 -0.60 6.75 -17.39
C TYR A 134 -1.12 6.88 -15.96
N MET A 135 -0.91 8.04 -15.33
CA MET A 135 -1.37 8.27 -13.94
C MET A 135 -2.89 8.18 -13.84
N ARG A 136 -3.62 8.73 -14.83
CA ARG A 136 -5.07 8.59 -14.93
C ARG A 136 -5.50 7.12 -15.00
N ALA A 137 -4.86 6.34 -15.86
CA ALA A 137 -5.14 4.91 -16.02
C ALA A 137 -4.80 4.12 -14.74
N TYR A 138 -3.67 4.41 -14.10
CA TYR A 138 -3.25 3.78 -12.84
C TYR A 138 -4.23 4.10 -11.69
N TYR A 139 -4.64 5.34 -11.55
CA TYR A 139 -5.62 5.74 -10.53
C TYR A 139 -7.00 5.12 -10.80
N THR A 140 -7.43 5.05 -12.04
CA THR A 140 -8.66 4.35 -12.43
C THR A 140 -8.56 2.86 -12.14
N TRP A 141 -7.39 2.24 -12.35
CA TRP A 141 -7.15 0.84 -11.99
C TRP A 141 -7.28 0.62 -10.47
N ILE A 142 -6.73 1.51 -9.64
CA ILE A 142 -6.87 1.42 -8.16
C ILE A 142 -8.36 1.42 -7.76
N LEU A 143 -9.18 2.30 -8.36
CA LEU A 143 -10.61 2.33 -8.10
C LEU A 143 -11.31 1.06 -8.57
N MET A 144 -11.04 0.61 -9.78
CA MET A 144 -11.64 -0.59 -10.37
C MET A 144 -11.29 -1.86 -9.58
N ASP A 145 -10.02 -2.04 -9.22
CA ASP A 145 -9.58 -3.20 -8.45
C ASP A 145 -10.22 -3.24 -7.06
N SER A 146 -10.36 -2.06 -6.44
CA SER A 146 -10.82 -1.94 -5.05
C SER A 146 -12.32 -1.83 -4.89
N PHE A 147 -13.03 -1.19 -5.83
CA PHE A 147 -14.47 -0.87 -5.71
C PHE A 147 -15.35 -1.45 -6.82
N GLY A 148 -14.77 -2.15 -7.79
CA GLY A 148 -15.52 -2.74 -8.90
C GLY A 148 -15.91 -1.71 -9.96
N ASP A 149 -17.22 -1.57 -10.22
CA ASP A 149 -17.70 -0.55 -11.14
C ASP A 149 -17.28 0.84 -10.68
N THR A 150 -16.72 1.64 -11.60
CA THR A 150 -16.20 2.98 -11.29
C THR A 150 -16.35 3.89 -12.51
N PRO A 151 -16.41 5.22 -12.33
CA PRO A 151 -16.49 6.11 -13.49
C PRO A 151 -15.20 6.06 -14.33
N ILE A 152 -15.38 6.14 -15.65
CA ILE A 152 -14.31 6.45 -16.58
C ILE A 152 -14.27 7.98 -16.70
N LEU A 153 -13.33 8.59 -15.96
CA LEU A 153 -13.15 10.05 -15.96
C LEU A 153 -12.02 10.41 -16.94
N ASP A 154 -12.35 10.51 -18.22
CA ASP A 154 -11.41 10.84 -19.30
C ASP A 154 -11.40 12.32 -19.69
N HIS A 155 -12.19 13.14 -19.02
CA HIS A 155 -12.32 14.58 -19.23
C HIS A 155 -12.48 15.34 -17.89
N LEU A 156 -12.50 16.65 -17.96
CA LEU A 156 -12.85 17.49 -16.83
C LEU A 156 -14.37 17.62 -16.77
N ALA A 157 -14.95 17.14 -15.67
CA ALA A 157 -16.38 17.23 -15.45
C ALA A 157 -16.85 18.70 -15.46
N THR A 158 -18.00 18.96 -16.09
CA THR A 158 -18.64 20.25 -16.13
C THR A 158 -19.61 20.42 -14.97
N GLU A 159 -19.96 21.68 -14.66
CA GLU A 159 -20.93 21.95 -13.58
C GLU A 159 -22.28 21.29 -13.89
N GLY A 160 -22.79 20.50 -12.94
CA GLY A 160 -24.06 19.78 -13.06
C GLY A 160 -24.00 18.50 -13.88
N GLU A 161 -22.84 18.09 -14.34
CA GLU A 161 -22.67 16.82 -15.05
C GLU A 161 -22.94 15.64 -14.11
N MET A 162 -23.80 14.73 -14.55
CA MET A 162 -24.10 13.50 -13.83
C MET A 162 -23.11 12.42 -14.25
N ILE A 163 -22.13 12.17 -13.42
CA ILE A 163 -21.15 11.10 -13.66
C ILE A 163 -21.79 9.74 -13.38
N GLU A 164 -21.61 8.80 -14.29
CA GLU A 164 -22.08 7.43 -14.15
C GLU A 164 -20.90 6.48 -13.87
N ARG A 165 -21.18 5.39 -13.17
CA ARG A 165 -20.23 4.29 -12.98
C ARG A 165 -20.31 3.34 -14.19
N ALA A 166 -19.19 3.10 -14.84
CA ALA A 166 -19.09 2.09 -15.89
C ALA A 166 -18.91 0.69 -15.27
N PRO A 167 -19.44 -0.37 -15.91
CA PRO A 167 -19.16 -1.75 -15.52
C PRO A 167 -17.65 -2.02 -15.44
N ARG A 168 -17.20 -2.76 -14.44
CA ARG A 168 -15.78 -3.08 -14.22
C ARG A 168 -15.08 -3.61 -15.48
N ALA A 169 -15.75 -4.43 -16.26
CA ALA A 169 -15.22 -4.96 -17.51
C ALA A 169 -14.95 -3.86 -18.56
N ASP A 170 -15.78 -2.83 -18.63
CA ASP A 170 -15.62 -1.73 -19.57
C ASP A 170 -14.50 -0.80 -19.10
N VAL A 171 -14.37 -0.59 -17.80
CA VAL A 171 -13.24 0.12 -17.19
C VAL A 171 -11.91 -0.59 -17.51
N ALA A 172 -11.87 -1.93 -17.39
CA ALA A 172 -10.68 -2.71 -17.72
C ALA A 172 -10.27 -2.56 -19.20
N ARG A 173 -11.24 -2.59 -20.12
CA ARG A 173 -10.99 -2.36 -21.57
C ARG A 173 -10.53 -0.94 -21.85
N TRP A 174 -11.09 0.04 -21.16
CA TRP A 174 -10.64 1.43 -21.30
C TRP A 174 -9.18 1.60 -20.82
N ILE A 175 -8.83 1.03 -19.65
CA ILE A 175 -7.44 1.05 -19.14
C ILE A 175 -6.49 0.37 -20.14
N GLU A 176 -6.88 -0.78 -20.70
CA GLU A 176 -6.12 -1.48 -21.74
C GLU A 176 -5.84 -0.56 -22.94
N SER A 177 -6.89 0.06 -23.46
CA SER A 177 -6.79 0.97 -24.62
C SER A 177 -5.85 2.15 -24.34
N GLU A 178 -5.99 2.78 -23.16
CA GLU A 178 -5.11 3.87 -22.74
C GLU A 178 -3.65 3.42 -22.68
N LEU A 179 -3.38 2.31 -21.99
CA LEU A 179 -2.00 1.82 -21.84
C LEU A 179 -1.38 1.43 -23.18
N LYS A 180 -2.11 0.74 -24.05
CA LYS A 180 -1.62 0.40 -25.41
C LYS A 180 -1.28 1.64 -26.24
N THR A 181 -2.04 2.70 -26.11
CA THR A 181 -1.81 3.96 -26.82
C THR A 181 -0.55 4.67 -26.31
N ILE A 182 -0.34 4.71 -24.99
CA ILE A 182 0.74 5.52 -24.41
C ILE A 182 2.07 4.79 -24.26
N ILE A 183 2.09 3.45 -24.18
CA ILE A 183 3.33 2.66 -24.03
C ILE A 183 4.41 3.08 -25.06
N PRO A 184 4.13 3.22 -26.37
CA PRO A 184 5.14 3.63 -27.33
C PRO A 184 5.62 5.09 -27.18
N LEU A 185 4.87 5.94 -26.47
CA LEU A 185 5.17 7.36 -26.26
C LEU A 185 6.01 7.59 -24.99
N LEU A 186 6.01 6.64 -24.06
CA LEU A 186 6.71 6.77 -22.78
C LEU A 186 8.20 6.48 -22.93
N THR A 187 9.01 7.17 -22.12
CA THR A 187 10.46 6.99 -22.09
C THR A 187 10.89 5.58 -21.68
N THR A 188 11.96 5.09 -22.31
CA THR A 188 12.66 3.86 -21.91
C THR A 188 13.87 4.12 -21.01
N SER A 189 14.16 5.38 -20.66
CA SER A 189 15.20 5.72 -19.72
C SER A 189 14.81 5.31 -18.29
N VAL A 190 15.76 4.72 -17.57
CA VAL A 190 15.63 4.32 -16.17
C VAL A 190 16.84 4.84 -15.42
N ASP A 191 16.67 5.97 -14.77
CA ASP A 191 17.72 6.68 -14.04
C ASP A 191 17.11 7.59 -12.96
N ILE A 192 17.93 8.40 -12.29
CA ILE A 192 17.47 9.28 -11.23
C ILE A 192 16.44 10.33 -11.71
N THR A 193 16.47 10.73 -12.97
CA THR A 193 15.56 11.76 -13.52
C THR A 193 14.16 11.21 -13.81
N THR A 194 14.06 9.89 -13.99
CA THR A 194 12.80 9.17 -14.25
C THR A 194 12.27 8.45 -13.00
N TYR A 195 13.02 8.48 -11.90
CA TYR A 195 12.60 7.81 -10.67
C TYR A 195 11.33 8.44 -10.09
N GLY A 196 10.36 7.61 -9.72
CA GLY A 196 9.05 8.04 -9.25
C GLY A 196 8.12 8.59 -10.35
N LYS A 197 8.54 8.55 -11.61
CA LYS A 197 7.75 8.97 -12.78
C LYS A 197 7.40 7.77 -13.67
N PRO A 198 6.26 7.82 -14.38
CA PRO A 198 5.90 6.75 -15.30
C PRO A 198 6.91 6.62 -16.45
N THR A 199 7.41 5.41 -16.63
CA THR A 199 8.20 5.00 -17.79
C THR A 199 7.40 4.00 -18.61
N ARG A 200 7.88 3.65 -19.81
CA ARG A 200 7.33 2.57 -20.63
C ARG A 200 7.17 1.29 -19.79
N TYR A 201 8.17 0.94 -19.01
CA TYR A 201 8.18 -0.29 -18.22
C TYR A 201 7.16 -0.26 -17.06
N ALA A 202 6.86 0.90 -16.50
CA ALA A 202 5.79 1.04 -15.52
C ALA A 202 4.41 0.78 -16.16
N ALA A 203 4.21 1.25 -17.41
CA ALA A 203 2.97 1.01 -18.15
C ALA A 203 2.84 -0.45 -18.60
N GLU A 204 3.91 -1.07 -19.04
CA GLU A 204 3.96 -2.50 -19.38
C GLU A 204 3.69 -3.38 -18.14
N ALA A 205 4.23 -3.03 -16.97
CA ALA A 205 3.98 -3.74 -15.72
C ALA A 205 2.50 -3.63 -15.29
N LEU A 206 1.89 -2.45 -15.41
CA LEU A 206 0.47 -2.27 -15.12
C LEU A 206 -0.41 -3.05 -16.11
N LEU A 207 -0.06 -3.05 -17.40
CA LEU A 207 -0.80 -3.81 -18.41
C LEU A 207 -0.66 -5.32 -18.19
N ALA A 208 0.53 -5.81 -17.84
CA ALA A 208 0.74 -7.21 -17.49
C ALA A 208 -0.09 -7.59 -16.24
N LYS A 209 -0.17 -6.71 -15.24
CA LYS A 209 -1.01 -6.89 -14.06
C LYS A 209 -2.50 -6.88 -14.40
N LEU A 210 -2.94 -6.01 -15.28
CA LEU A 210 -4.31 -5.98 -15.79
C LEU A 210 -4.65 -7.30 -16.49
N TYR A 211 -3.78 -7.76 -17.37
CA TYR A 211 -3.99 -8.96 -18.17
C TYR A 211 -3.96 -10.25 -17.37
N ILE A 212 -3.05 -10.42 -16.40
CA ILE A 212 -3.06 -11.63 -15.57
C ILE A 212 -4.34 -11.73 -14.71
N ASN A 213 -4.97 -10.60 -14.40
CA ASN A 213 -6.24 -10.51 -13.69
C ASN A 213 -7.45 -10.33 -14.62
N TRP A 214 -7.28 -10.41 -15.94
CA TRP A 214 -8.34 -10.14 -16.91
C TRP A 214 -9.64 -10.88 -16.63
N PRO A 215 -9.64 -12.19 -16.35
CA PRO A 215 -10.87 -12.92 -16.04
C PRO A 215 -11.56 -12.44 -14.75
N VAL A 216 -10.79 -11.91 -13.80
CA VAL A 216 -11.35 -11.32 -12.56
C VAL A 216 -12.11 -10.04 -12.88
N TYR A 217 -11.53 -9.17 -13.72
CA TYR A 217 -12.12 -7.87 -14.03
C TYR A 217 -13.25 -7.94 -15.05
N THR A 218 -13.18 -8.88 -16.00
CA THR A 218 -14.17 -9.01 -17.08
C THR A 218 -15.29 -10.01 -16.79
N ALA A 219 -15.28 -10.66 -15.63
CA ALA A 219 -16.42 -11.47 -15.18
C ALA A 219 -17.70 -10.62 -15.14
N SER A 220 -18.84 -11.24 -15.42
CA SER A 220 -20.15 -10.57 -15.51
C SER A 220 -20.59 -9.87 -14.21
N SER A 221 -20.00 -10.25 -13.09
CA SER A 221 -20.10 -9.59 -11.79
C SER A 221 -18.90 -9.94 -10.92
N VAL A 222 -18.70 -9.23 -9.81
CA VAL A 222 -17.64 -9.51 -8.83
C VAL A 222 -17.73 -10.94 -8.31
N THR A 223 -18.93 -11.45 -8.10
CA THR A 223 -19.19 -12.80 -7.57
C THR A 223 -19.13 -13.90 -8.62
N ALA A 224 -19.19 -13.55 -9.91
CA ALA A 224 -19.21 -14.52 -11.02
C ALA A 224 -17.83 -15.11 -11.33
N TYR A 225 -16.75 -14.43 -10.94
CA TYR A 225 -15.41 -14.99 -11.17
C TYR A 225 -15.22 -16.28 -10.37
N ASP A 226 -14.69 -17.31 -11.05
CA ASP A 226 -14.37 -18.61 -10.47
C ASP A 226 -12.94 -19.02 -10.88
N ALA A 227 -12.03 -19.08 -9.92
CA ALA A 227 -10.64 -19.43 -10.15
C ALA A 227 -10.45 -20.88 -10.63
N ALA A 228 -11.37 -21.80 -10.29
CA ALA A 228 -11.32 -23.18 -10.76
C ALA A 228 -11.57 -23.27 -12.28
N ASN A 229 -12.29 -22.31 -12.84
CA ASN A 229 -12.58 -22.17 -14.26
C ASN A 229 -11.82 -21.03 -14.92
N TYR A 230 -10.64 -20.71 -14.42
CA TYR A 230 -9.79 -19.64 -14.96
C TYR A 230 -9.47 -19.89 -16.44
N SER A 231 -9.89 -18.96 -17.27
CA SER A 231 -9.57 -18.92 -18.70
C SER A 231 -9.17 -17.48 -19.05
N ASN A 232 -8.04 -17.31 -19.71
CA ASN A 232 -7.49 -15.99 -19.99
C ASN A 232 -6.82 -15.97 -21.37
N GLU A 233 -7.38 -15.19 -22.27
CA GLU A 233 -6.91 -15.01 -23.64
C GLU A 233 -5.59 -14.23 -23.73
N HIS A 234 -5.25 -13.46 -22.70
CA HIS A 234 -4.06 -12.59 -22.66
C HIS A 234 -2.80 -13.23 -22.04
N LEU A 235 -2.79 -14.53 -21.77
CA LEU A 235 -1.62 -15.15 -21.11
C LEU A 235 -0.32 -14.97 -21.91
N ASN A 236 -0.37 -15.06 -23.24
CA ASN A 236 0.80 -14.80 -24.09
C ASN A 236 1.16 -13.32 -24.15
N ASP A 237 0.18 -12.42 -24.05
CA ASP A 237 0.43 -10.98 -23.97
C ASP A 237 1.14 -10.62 -22.66
N VAL A 238 0.75 -11.27 -21.55
CA VAL A 238 1.48 -11.15 -20.26
C VAL A 238 2.94 -11.53 -20.43
N VAL A 239 3.21 -12.68 -21.09
CA VAL A 239 4.59 -13.14 -21.34
C VAL A 239 5.35 -12.12 -22.18
N ALA A 240 4.74 -11.58 -23.23
CA ALA A 240 5.39 -10.59 -24.12
C ALA A 240 5.76 -9.30 -23.37
N LEU A 241 4.85 -8.75 -22.56
CA LEU A 241 5.11 -7.56 -21.74
C LEU A 241 6.21 -7.81 -20.68
N CYS A 242 6.19 -8.98 -20.04
CA CYS A 242 7.25 -9.36 -19.12
C CYS A 242 8.60 -9.50 -19.84
N ASP A 243 8.60 -10.02 -21.07
CA ASP A 243 9.81 -10.14 -21.89
C ASP A 243 10.41 -8.78 -22.25
N ASP A 244 9.61 -7.80 -22.63
CA ASP A 244 10.07 -6.45 -22.92
C ASP A 244 10.80 -5.85 -21.72
N ILE A 245 10.22 -6.00 -20.53
CA ILE A 245 10.84 -5.52 -19.27
C ILE A 245 12.14 -6.28 -18.99
N ILE A 246 12.12 -7.62 -19.04
CA ILE A 246 13.27 -8.48 -18.72
C ILE A 246 14.42 -8.23 -19.70
N GLN A 247 14.14 -8.21 -21.01
CA GLN A 247 15.14 -8.03 -22.06
C GLN A 247 15.68 -6.60 -22.14
N SER A 248 15.00 -5.63 -21.55
CA SER A 248 15.52 -4.27 -21.48
C SER A 248 16.88 -4.19 -20.78
N GLY A 249 17.18 -5.16 -19.90
CA GLY A 249 18.40 -5.18 -19.09
C GLY A 249 18.50 -4.02 -18.08
N LYS A 250 17.40 -3.29 -17.86
CA LYS A 250 17.38 -2.14 -16.96
C LYS A 250 17.17 -2.53 -15.50
N PHE A 251 16.60 -3.71 -15.26
CA PHE A 251 16.18 -4.19 -13.94
C PHE A 251 16.87 -5.49 -13.56
N SER A 252 17.08 -5.71 -12.27
CA SER A 252 17.66 -6.94 -11.73
C SER A 252 17.28 -7.16 -10.28
N LEU A 253 17.45 -8.39 -9.79
CA LEU A 253 17.30 -8.73 -8.37
C LEU A 253 18.56 -8.43 -7.55
N SER A 254 19.69 -8.17 -8.18
CA SER A 254 20.99 -8.05 -7.53
C SER A 254 21.13 -6.72 -6.79
N GLU A 255 21.31 -6.78 -5.47
CA GLU A 255 21.41 -5.63 -4.56
C GLU A 255 22.63 -5.70 -3.63
N GLY A 256 23.62 -6.55 -3.94
CA GLY A 256 24.83 -6.72 -3.14
C GLY A 256 24.61 -7.48 -1.83
N ALA A 257 25.54 -7.30 -0.89
CA ALA A 257 25.44 -7.88 0.45
C ALA A 257 24.18 -7.35 1.16
N ASN A 258 23.45 -8.19 1.86
CA ASN A 258 22.13 -7.90 2.45
C ASN A 258 20.99 -7.69 1.44
N GLY A 259 21.22 -7.97 0.17
CA GLY A 259 20.36 -7.92 -1.00
C GLY A 259 18.89 -7.59 -0.78
N TYR A 260 18.11 -8.55 -0.33
CA TYR A 260 16.66 -8.39 -0.19
C TYR A 260 16.26 -7.27 0.77
N ARG A 261 16.94 -7.12 1.92
CA ARG A 261 16.54 -6.16 2.97
C ARG A 261 16.78 -4.70 2.57
N THR A 262 17.87 -4.42 1.86
CA THR A 262 18.25 -3.05 1.48
C THR A 262 17.20 -2.35 0.64
N LYS A 263 16.39 -3.11 -0.09
CA LYS A 263 15.27 -2.58 -0.91
C LYS A 263 14.21 -1.84 -0.09
N PHE A 264 14.12 -2.14 1.20
CA PHE A 264 13.05 -1.63 2.06
C PHE A 264 13.58 -0.78 3.22
N TRP A 265 14.86 -0.47 3.22
CA TRP A 265 15.47 0.39 4.20
C TRP A 265 15.17 1.88 3.92
N PRO A 266 15.31 2.76 4.93
CA PRO A 266 15.11 4.21 4.74
C PRO A 266 16.07 4.86 3.75
N THR A 267 17.07 4.13 3.30
CA THR A 267 18.07 4.55 2.30
C THR A 267 17.80 3.98 0.91
N ASN A 268 16.64 3.33 0.70
CA ASN A 268 16.26 2.86 -0.63
C ASN A 268 15.99 4.05 -1.57
N GLY A 269 15.91 3.78 -2.87
CA GLY A 269 15.73 4.85 -3.84
C GLY A 269 16.13 4.40 -5.26
N PRO A 270 16.55 5.34 -6.12
CA PRO A 270 16.82 5.08 -7.54
C PRO A 270 17.98 4.10 -7.81
N GLN A 271 18.80 3.80 -6.81
CA GLN A 271 19.85 2.78 -6.91
C GLN A 271 19.32 1.35 -6.88
N ILE A 272 18.06 1.14 -6.42
CA ILE A 272 17.47 -0.19 -6.32
C ILE A 272 17.01 -0.66 -7.69
N LYS A 273 17.75 -1.59 -8.30
CA LYS A 273 17.49 -2.08 -9.66
C LYS A 273 16.25 -2.97 -9.77
N ASP A 274 15.71 -3.42 -8.66
CA ASP A 274 14.44 -4.18 -8.64
C ASP A 274 13.20 -3.28 -8.80
N PHE A 275 13.32 -1.97 -8.56
CA PHE A 275 12.19 -1.04 -8.66
C PHE A 275 11.92 -0.63 -10.10
N ILE A 276 10.78 -1.06 -10.65
CA ILE A 276 10.29 -0.64 -11.95
C ILE A 276 9.52 0.67 -11.82
N TYR A 277 8.69 0.76 -10.79
CA TYR A 277 7.98 1.97 -10.43
C TYR A 277 7.82 2.02 -8.91
N ALA A 278 8.19 3.14 -8.31
CA ALA A 278 8.12 3.36 -6.87
C ALA A 278 7.53 4.74 -6.56
N MET A 279 6.85 4.84 -5.43
CA MET A 279 6.45 6.13 -4.84
C MET A 279 7.58 6.59 -3.93
N PRO A 280 8.26 7.69 -4.24
CA PRO A 280 9.32 8.22 -3.38
C PRO A 280 8.74 8.95 -2.18
N PHE A 281 9.40 8.77 -1.03
CA PHE A 281 9.09 9.45 0.21
C PHE A 281 10.34 10.09 0.80
N ASP A 282 10.11 11.19 1.45
CA ASP A 282 11.05 11.85 2.35
C ASP A 282 10.25 12.40 3.52
N ALA A 283 10.67 12.10 4.65
CA ALA A 283 9.91 12.35 5.84
C ALA A 283 9.79 13.83 6.22
N ILE A 284 10.53 14.71 5.57
CA ILE A 284 10.47 16.16 5.74
C ILE A 284 9.78 16.82 4.56
N THR A 285 10.23 16.52 3.34
CA THR A 285 9.82 17.21 2.10
C THR A 285 8.80 16.45 1.28
N ALA A 286 8.70 15.12 1.45
CA ALA A 286 7.82 14.23 0.70
C ALA A 286 7.06 13.27 1.63
N GLN A 287 6.34 13.84 2.58
CA GLN A 287 5.69 13.12 3.69
C GLN A 287 4.56 12.21 3.23
N GLY A 288 4.24 11.20 4.06
CA GLY A 288 3.10 10.30 3.87
C GLY A 288 3.37 8.86 4.27
N PHE A 289 4.63 8.41 4.29
CA PHE A 289 4.94 7.03 4.63
C PHE A 289 4.86 6.77 6.14
N GLN A 290 3.72 6.26 6.57
CA GLN A 290 3.44 5.90 7.97
C GLN A 290 3.14 4.40 8.14
N TYR A 291 3.38 3.65 7.11
CA TYR A 291 2.98 2.26 6.96
C TYR A 291 3.64 1.32 7.97
N CYS A 292 4.92 1.49 8.25
CA CYS A 292 5.65 0.64 9.19
C CYS A 292 5.11 0.70 10.61
N ARG A 293 4.51 1.83 11.03
CA ARG A 293 4.10 2.06 12.41
C ARG A 293 3.24 0.95 13.03
N PRO A 294 2.16 0.48 12.42
CA PRO A 294 1.33 -0.56 13.01
C PRO A 294 1.97 -1.96 12.98
N ARG A 295 2.99 -2.17 12.16
CA ARG A 295 3.60 -3.47 11.86
C ARG A 295 4.78 -3.85 12.72
N ILE A 296 5.32 -2.92 13.49
CA ILE A 296 6.45 -3.14 14.38
C ILE A 296 6.00 -3.31 15.83
N TRP A 297 6.83 -3.98 16.63
CA TRP A 297 6.58 -4.10 18.05
C TRP A 297 6.53 -2.72 18.71
N ARG A 298 5.51 -2.47 19.52
CA ARG A 298 5.36 -1.17 20.19
C ARG A 298 6.47 -0.96 21.21
N GLN A 299 7.26 0.07 20.97
CA GLN A 299 8.26 0.55 21.92
C GLN A 299 7.61 1.39 23.01
N GLY A 300 7.90 1.08 24.27
CA GLY A 300 7.53 1.94 25.39
C GLY A 300 8.60 3.00 25.65
N ARG A 301 8.18 4.24 25.90
CA ARG A 301 9.11 5.33 26.27
C ARG A 301 9.95 5.05 27.51
N ASN A 302 9.51 4.11 28.37
CA ASN A 302 10.13 3.76 29.65
C ASN A 302 10.50 2.27 29.65
N ASP A 303 11.13 1.78 28.59
CA ASP A 303 11.53 0.39 28.48
C ASP A 303 12.81 0.02 29.28
N GLY A 304 13.45 0.99 29.88
CA GLY A 304 14.68 0.79 30.64
C GLY A 304 15.96 0.88 29.80
N ASN A 305 15.84 1.14 28.48
CA ASN A 305 16.96 1.25 27.56
C ASN A 305 17.24 2.71 27.11
N GLY A 306 16.87 3.68 27.93
CA GLY A 306 17.07 5.10 27.62
C GLY A 306 16.23 5.61 26.44
N GLY A 307 15.15 4.91 26.08
CA GLY A 307 14.28 5.25 24.95
C GLY A 307 14.75 4.72 23.61
N ALA A 308 15.90 4.05 23.54
CA ALA A 308 16.50 3.62 22.27
C ALA A 308 15.79 2.42 21.63
N GLY A 309 14.91 1.71 22.32
CA GLY A 309 14.18 0.58 21.76
C GLY A 309 15.05 -0.44 21.02
N TYR A 310 14.42 -1.40 20.36
CA TYR A 310 15.15 -2.43 19.63
C TYR A 310 15.70 -1.95 18.25
N PHE A 311 15.32 -0.77 17.79
CA PHE A 311 15.89 -0.15 16.58
C PHE A 311 17.24 0.53 16.81
N GLY A 312 17.78 0.50 18.05
CA GLY A 312 19.03 1.16 18.38
C GLY A 312 18.94 2.68 18.51
N ASP A 313 17.77 3.25 18.27
CA ASP A 313 17.47 4.68 18.39
C ASP A 313 16.07 4.89 18.98
N ASP A 314 15.80 6.08 19.51
CA ASP A 314 14.48 6.49 19.96
C ASP A 314 13.59 6.81 18.75
N ILE A 315 12.85 5.83 18.28
CA ILE A 315 11.84 6.02 17.22
C ILE A 315 10.53 6.61 17.76
N GLY A 316 10.44 6.82 19.04
CA GLY A 316 9.36 7.50 19.75
C GLY A 316 7.98 6.97 19.39
N ASN A 317 7.13 7.83 18.81
CA ASN A 317 5.76 7.51 18.45
C ASN A 317 5.62 6.81 17.08
N SER A 318 6.71 6.46 16.42
CA SER A 318 6.68 5.75 15.15
C SER A 318 6.31 4.26 15.29
N SER A 319 6.34 3.71 16.52
CA SER A 319 5.89 2.35 16.79
C SER A 319 4.46 2.33 17.34
N GLY A 320 3.56 1.58 16.70
CA GLY A 320 2.16 1.44 17.11
C GLY A 320 1.80 0.04 17.57
N GLY A 321 2.28 -0.98 16.86
CA GLY A 321 2.05 -2.39 17.18
C GLY A 321 0.62 -2.88 16.99
N ASN A 322 -0.18 -2.16 16.19
CA ASN A 322 -1.61 -2.41 16.04
C ASN A 322 -1.93 -3.67 15.20
N PHE A 323 -0.95 -4.15 14.42
CA PHE A 323 -1.10 -5.32 13.56
C PHE A 323 -0.19 -6.45 14.05
N SER A 324 -0.63 -7.66 13.75
CA SER A 324 0.20 -8.86 13.82
C SER A 324 0.13 -9.58 12.48
N ILE A 325 1.23 -10.22 12.08
CA ILE A 325 1.18 -11.21 11.00
C ILE A 325 0.20 -12.30 11.45
N SER A 326 -0.72 -12.71 10.57
CA SER A 326 -1.62 -13.80 10.94
C SER A 326 -0.82 -15.08 11.19
N PRO A 327 -1.20 -15.92 12.16
CA PRO A 327 -0.43 -17.12 12.48
C PRO A 327 -0.26 -18.06 11.31
N GLU A 328 -1.28 -18.20 10.48
CA GLU A 328 -1.28 -19.05 9.29
C GLU A 328 -0.34 -18.51 8.21
N PHE A 329 -0.33 -17.19 8.01
CA PHE A 329 0.59 -16.58 7.04
C PHE A 329 2.05 -16.55 7.56
N ALA A 330 2.23 -16.46 8.87
CA ALA A 330 3.55 -16.63 9.49
C ALA A 330 4.15 -18.00 9.15
N ASP A 331 3.34 -19.05 9.08
CA ASP A 331 3.80 -20.37 8.65
C ASP A 331 4.26 -20.37 7.17
N VAL A 332 3.59 -19.61 6.31
CA VAL A 332 4.02 -19.41 4.91
C VAL A 332 5.38 -18.73 4.84
N LEU A 333 5.56 -17.64 5.60
CA LEU A 333 6.79 -16.85 5.61
C LEU A 333 7.99 -17.65 6.16
N MET A 334 7.75 -18.47 7.18
CA MET A 334 8.79 -19.21 7.90
C MET A 334 8.99 -20.64 7.39
N ALA A 335 8.30 -21.04 6.30
CA ALA A 335 8.30 -22.44 5.82
C ALA A 335 9.64 -22.89 5.22
N LEU A 336 10.44 -22.00 4.68
CA LEU A 336 11.62 -22.35 3.92
C LEU A 336 12.90 -22.16 4.74
N PRO A 337 13.75 -23.17 4.88
CA PRO A 337 15.02 -22.97 5.56
C PRO A 337 15.91 -22.02 4.77
N SER A 338 16.72 -21.24 5.47
CA SER A 338 17.71 -20.31 4.91
C SER A 338 17.16 -19.19 4.03
N ASP A 339 15.87 -18.93 4.07
CA ASP A 339 15.25 -17.84 3.29
C ASP A 339 15.57 -16.48 3.93
N ASP A 340 16.35 -15.66 3.24
CA ASP A 340 16.80 -14.34 3.72
C ASP A 340 15.62 -13.38 4.03
N ARG A 341 14.46 -13.60 3.44
CA ARG A 341 13.25 -12.79 3.69
C ARG A 341 12.77 -12.91 5.14
N GLN A 342 13.10 -14.02 5.80
CA GLN A 342 12.74 -14.23 7.21
C GLN A 342 13.42 -13.24 8.16
N GLU A 343 14.53 -12.63 7.76
CA GLU A 343 15.19 -11.60 8.56
C GLU A 343 14.33 -10.34 8.76
N ASN A 344 13.33 -10.15 7.90
CA ASN A 344 12.36 -9.07 8.03
C ASN A 344 11.25 -9.37 9.06
N ILE A 345 11.19 -10.59 9.58
CA ILE A 345 10.15 -11.02 10.50
C ILE A 345 10.69 -10.99 11.93
N LEU A 346 10.01 -10.25 12.79
CA LEU A 346 10.27 -10.28 14.23
C LEU A 346 9.56 -11.49 14.84
N ALA A 347 10.31 -12.54 15.06
CA ALA A 347 9.85 -13.81 15.60
C ALA A 347 10.87 -14.36 16.60
N GLY A 348 10.43 -15.07 17.63
CA GLY A 348 11.29 -15.60 18.66
C GLY A 348 11.96 -14.49 19.49
N GLN A 349 13.20 -14.69 19.89
CA GLN A 349 13.98 -13.69 20.62
C GLN A 349 14.18 -12.43 19.80
N ILE A 350 13.82 -11.28 20.36
CA ILE A 350 14.06 -9.98 19.72
C ILE A 350 15.45 -9.48 20.09
N TYR A 351 16.16 -9.00 19.07
CA TYR A 351 17.50 -8.44 19.20
C TYR A 351 17.50 -6.96 18.84
N MET A 352 18.48 -6.25 19.38
CA MET A 352 18.73 -4.86 18.98
C MET A 352 19.17 -4.80 17.53
N PHE A 353 18.79 -3.72 16.86
CA PHE A 353 19.36 -3.34 15.57
C PHE A 353 20.37 -2.22 15.76
N ASP A 354 21.33 -2.14 14.87
CA ASP A 354 22.23 -1.00 14.76
C ASP A 354 21.54 0.14 14.00
N ALA A 355 21.46 1.33 14.58
CA ALA A 355 20.72 2.46 14.02
C ALA A 355 21.35 3.05 12.75
N THR A 356 22.61 2.74 12.46
CA THR A 356 23.34 3.25 11.28
C THR A 356 23.33 2.27 10.13
N THR A 357 23.58 0.99 10.44
CA THR A 357 23.68 -0.07 9.43
C THR A 357 22.40 -0.84 9.23
N PHE A 358 21.40 -0.63 10.10
CA PHE A 358 20.12 -1.36 10.15
C PHE A 358 20.25 -2.88 10.31
N ALA A 359 21.44 -3.35 10.62
CA ALA A 359 21.73 -4.76 10.82
C ALA A 359 21.26 -5.24 12.20
N LYS A 360 20.72 -6.46 12.25
CA LYS A 360 20.41 -7.13 13.52
C LYS A 360 21.73 -7.44 14.26
N THR A 361 21.81 -7.06 15.53
CA THR A 361 22.96 -7.36 16.40
C THR A 361 22.75 -8.68 17.14
N SER A 362 23.78 -9.11 17.88
CA SER A 362 23.69 -10.25 18.80
C SER A 362 23.16 -9.86 20.20
N THR A 363 22.86 -8.59 20.46
CA THR A 363 22.40 -8.11 21.77
C THR A 363 20.90 -8.30 21.91
N PRO A 364 20.41 -9.12 22.85
CA PRO A 364 18.98 -9.28 23.10
C PRO A 364 18.34 -7.96 23.51
N TYR A 365 17.22 -7.61 22.90
CA TYR A 365 16.42 -6.49 23.36
C TYR A 365 15.74 -6.84 24.69
N LYS A 366 15.77 -5.91 25.62
CA LYS A 366 15.14 -6.05 26.93
C LYS A 366 14.12 -4.96 27.18
N TYR A 367 12.93 -5.35 27.59
CA TYR A 367 11.93 -4.44 28.12
C TYR A 367 11.92 -4.56 29.65
N LYS A 368 12.19 -3.49 30.36
CA LYS A 368 12.31 -3.47 31.83
C LYS A 368 13.22 -4.58 32.39
N GLY A 369 14.36 -4.78 31.74
CA GLY A 369 15.36 -5.77 32.15
C GLY A 369 15.12 -7.19 31.66
N GLN A 370 14.01 -7.48 31.02
CA GLN A 370 13.68 -8.81 30.52
C GLN A 370 13.74 -8.90 29.01
N ALA A 371 14.32 -9.98 28.50
CA ALA A 371 14.38 -10.24 27.08
C ALA A 371 12.96 -10.49 26.52
N ILE A 372 12.67 -9.94 25.34
CA ILE A 372 11.39 -10.11 24.66
C ILE A 372 11.46 -11.24 23.66
N VAL A 373 10.47 -12.13 23.74
CA VAL A 373 10.28 -13.22 22.79
C VAL A 373 8.87 -13.08 22.20
N LEU A 374 8.76 -13.09 20.87
CA LEU A 374 7.49 -13.11 20.17
C LEU A 374 7.21 -14.53 19.68
N ASP A 375 6.03 -15.03 19.96
CA ASP A 375 5.46 -16.22 19.35
C ASP A 375 4.23 -15.86 18.52
N LYS A 376 3.55 -16.86 17.94
CA LYS A 376 2.35 -16.62 17.12
C LYS A 376 1.08 -16.45 17.97
N THR A 377 1.18 -16.45 19.30
CA THR A 377 0.00 -16.33 20.17
C THR A 377 -0.66 -14.96 20.03
N ILE A 378 -1.94 -14.97 19.70
CA ILE A 378 -2.77 -13.78 19.57
C ILE A 378 -4.09 -14.06 20.27
N ARG A 379 -4.54 -13.12 21.10
CA ARG A 379 -5.83 -13.16 21.78
C ARG A 379 -6.64 -11.92 21.42
N LEU A 380 -7.80 -12.12 20.82
CA LEU A 380 -8.71 -11.08 20.40
C LEU A 380 -9.97 -11.10 21.23
N LYS A 381 -10.49 -9.93 21.55
CA LYS A 381 -11.73 -9.76 22.29
C LYS A 381 -12.81 -9.20 21.38
N TYR A 382 -14.02 -9.71 21.49
CA TYR A 382 -15.20 -9.03 21.00
C TYR A 382 -16.29 -9.01 22.07
N THR A 383 -17.18 -8.04 21.95
CA THR A 383 -18.33 -7.91 22.85
C THR A 383 -19.59 -8.20 22.04
N ASP A 384 -20.42 -9.09 22.52
CA ASP A 384 -21.68 -9.45 21.88
C ASP A 384 -22.78 -8.38 22.11
N ALA A 385 -23.95 -8.60 21.52
CA ALA A 385 -25.10 -7.70 21.63
C ALA A 385 -25.62 -7.53 23.08
N ASN A 386 -25.28 -8.45 23.97
CA ASN A 386 -25.62 -8.40 25.39
C ASN A 386 -24.51 -7.77 26.25
N SER A 387 -23.53 -7.16 25.64
CA SER A 387 -22.34 -6.60 26.30
C SER A 387 -21.47 -7.63 27.03
N VAL A 388 -21.55 -8.90 26.65
CA VAL A 388 -20.71 -9.97 27.19
C VAL A 388 -19.41 -10.05 26.40
N ALA A 389 -18.28 -10.07 27.10
CA ALA A 389 -16.96 -10.20 26.50
C ALA A 389 -16.65 -11.66 26.13
N HIS A 390 -16.24 -11.89 24.92
CA HIS A 390 -15.76 -13.15 24.39
C HIS A 390 -14.32 -13.02 23.92
N TYR A 391 -13.59 -14.13 23.91
CA TYR A 391 -12.19 -14.16 23.47
C TYR A 391 -11.98 -15.25 22.45
N ILE A 392 -11.21 -14.92 21.42
CA ILE A 392 -10.74 -15.85 20.40
C ILE A 392 -9.23 -15.86 20.51
N GLU A 393 -8.65 -17.03 20.64
CA GLU A 393 -7.21 -17.19 20.86
C GLU A 393 -6.61 -18.18 19.86
N TYR A 394 -5.49 -17.76 19.26
CA TYR A 394 -4.55 -18.68 18.65
C TYR A 394 -3.40 -18.87 19.65
N ALA A 395 -3.30 -20.04 20.25
CA ALA A 395 -2.27 -20.38 21.21
C ALA A 395 -1.20 -21.23 20.53
N ASP A 396 -0.08 -20.60 20.17
CA ASP A 396 1.08 -21.34 19.64
C ASP A 396 1.91 -21.98 20.76
N GLY A 397 2.00 -21.26 21.87
CA GLY A 397 2.85 -21.61 23.01
C GLY A 397 4.35 -21.52 22.69
N ILE A 398 5.14 -21.23 23.69
CA ILE A 398 6.59 -21.30 23.56
C ILE A 398 7.02 -22.75 23.68
N LYS A 399 7.54 -23.34 22.61
CA LYS A 399 7.90 -24.76 22.52
C LYS A 399 8.98 -25.21 23.49
N ASN A 400 9.84 -24.30 23.96
CA ASN A 400 10.86 -24.53 24.98
C ASN A 400 10.88 -23.41 26.01
N PRO A 401 9.94 -23.37 26.97
CA PRO A 401 9.83 -22.29 27.94
C PRO A 401 11.12 -22.04 28.75
N SER A 402 11.93 -23.07 28.99
CA SER A 402 13.20 -22.95 29.69
C SER A 402 14.30 -22.19 28.91
N SER A 403 14.12 -22.00 27.62
CA SER A 403 15.03 -21.24 26.77
C SER A 403 14.73 -19.75 26.76
N TYR A 404 13.62 -19.31 27.36
CA TYR A 404 13.15 -17.94 27.34
C TYR A 404 12.81 -17.45 28.76
N PRO A 405 12.87 -16.15 29.03
CA PRO A 405 12.39 -15.58 30.29
C PRO A 405 10.91 -15.93 30.54
N VAL A 406 10.58 -16.32 31.75
CA VAL A 406 9.26 -16.87 32.13
C VAL A 406 8.10 -15.92 31.81
N ASP A 407 8.27 -14.63 31.99
CA ASP A 407 7.24 -13.62 31.71
C ASP A 407 7.07 -13.28 30.23
N CYS A 408 7.98 -13.71 29.38
CA CYS A 408 7.83 -13.64 27.92
C CYS A 408 6.99 -14.79 27.37
N ALA A 409 6.79 -15.87 28.16
CA ALA A 409 5.97 -17.02 27.76
C ALA A 409 4.47 -16.69 27.69
N VAL A 410 4.03 -15.66 28.40
CA VAL A 410 2.62 -15.25 28.41
C VAL A 410 2.52 -13.81 27.98
N LEU A 411 2.11 -13.60 26.75
CA LEU A 411 1.78 -12.26 26.26
C LEU A 411 0.50 -11.81 26.97
N ASN A 412 0.63 -10.76 27.78
CA ASN A 412 -0.51 -10.16 28.44
C ASN A 412 -1.37 -9.43 27.38
N THR A 413 -2.66 -9.74 27.35
CA THR A 413 -3.65 -9.05 26.51
C THR A 413 -4.24 -7.81 27.17
N GLY A 414 -3.68 -7.37 28.30
CA GLY A 414 -4.04 -6.12 28.97
C GLY A 414 -3.58 -4.87 28.19
N LYS A 415 -3.89 -3.70 28.73
CA LYS A 415 -3.56 -2.39 28.14
C LYS A 415 -2.10 -1.97 28.30
N ASP A 416 -1.22 -2.90 28.51
CA ASP A 416 0.21 -2.64 28.58
C ASP A 416 0.93 -2.85 27.24
N VAL A 417 2.23 -2.55 27.23
CA VAL A 417 3.06 -2.68 26.03
C VAL A 417 3.13 -4.13 25.52
N LYS A 418 3.05 -5.11 26.41
CA LYS A 418 3.06 -6.52 26.04
C LYS A 418 1.77 -6.92 25.30
N GLY A 419 0.63 -6.39 25.73
CA GLY A 419 -0.65 -6.60 25.04
C GLY A 419 -0.62 -6.11 23.59
N TRP A 420 0.02 -4.97 23.32
CA TRP A 420 0.22 -4.44 21.98
C TRP A 420 1.24 -5.22 21.13
N SER A 421 1.93 -6.17 21.70
CA SER A 421 3.06 -6.85 21.07
C SER A 421 2.77 -8.30 20.71
N GLN A 422 1.50 -8.68 20.70
CA GLN A 422 1.07 -10.04 20.37
C GLN A 422 1.46 -10.42 18.94
N GLY A 423 1.83 -11.68 18.75
CA GLY A 423 2.12 -12.29 17.46
C GLY A 423 3.42 -11.79 16.82
N TYR A 424 3.69 -12.28 15.63
CA TYR A 424 4.86 -11.85 14.85
C TYR A 424 4.66 -10.46 14.26
N LYS A 425 5.77 -9.75 14.08
CA LYS A 425 5.84 -8.39 13.53
C LYS A 425 6.75 -8.34 12.32
N SER A 426 6.75 -7.23 11.59
CA SER A 426 7.62 -7.04 10.43
C SER A 426 8.48 -5.81 10.61
N VAL A 427 9.75 -5.94 10.22
CA VAL A 427 10.70 -4.84 10.03
C VAL A 427 11.13 -4.73 8.56
N LYS A 428 10.32 -5.23 7.64
CA LYS A 428 10.58 -5.12 6.21
C LYS A 428 10.86 -3.67 5.83
N TYR A 429 9.97 -2.76 6.18
CA TYR A 429 10.23 -1.33 6.09
C TYR A 429 10.83 -0.86 7.41
N PHE A 430 12.15 -0.71 7.45
CA PHE A 430 12.86 -0.36 8.67
C PHE A 430 12.57 1.09 9.08
N VAL A 431 12.37 1.31 10.38
CA VAL A 431 11.95 2.60 10.94
C VAL A 431 13.15 3.32 11.52
N THR A 432 13.27 4.62 11.22
CA THR A 432 14.30 5.49 11.83
C THR A 432 13.67 6.61 12.65
N ARG A 433 14.50 7.27 13.46
CA ARG A 433 14.11 8.46 14.23
C ARG A 433 13.77 9.67 13.38
N ALA A 434 14.19 9.69 12.12
CA ALA A 434 14.31 10.88 11.30
C ALA A 434 13.12 11.85 11.41
N ASN A 435 11.93 11.39 11.85
CA ASN A 435 10.72 12.17 11.68
C ASN A 435 9.70 12.08 12.78
N TYR A 436 10.14 11.77 13.95
CA TYR A 436 9.29 11.74 15.11
C TYR A 436 8.48 13.03 15.32
N SER A 437 9.08 14.19 15.07
CA SER A 437 8.42 15.49 15.16
C SER A 437 7.46 15.77 14.00
N ASN A 438 7.61 15.09 12.86
CA ASN A 438 6.87 15.34 11.62
C ASN A 438 5.73 14.34 11.37
N GLY A 439 5.02 13.92 12.40
CA GLY A 439 3.83 13.08 12.22
C GLY A 439 4.12 11.62 11.91
N ARG A 440 5.30 11.10 12.25
CA ARG A 440 5.69 9.69 12.11
C ARG A 440 6.00 9.27 10.68
N ASN A 441 6.29 10.22 9.82
CA ASN A 441 6.69 9.94 8.44
C ASN A 441 8.08 9.30 8.39
N GLN A 442 8.30 8.44 7.41
CA GLN A 442 9.54 7.72 7.18
C GLN A 442 10.06 8.00 5.77
N ASP A 443 11.33 7.66 5.55
CA ASP A 443 12.04 7.94 4.30
C ASP A 443 12.01 6.78 3.29
N ASN A 444 11.42 5.64 3.67
CA ASN A 444 11.36 4.47 2.81
C ASN A 444 10.50 4.73 1.59
N ASP A 445 11.06 4.55 0.40
CA ASP A 445 10.29 4.54 -0.83
C ASP A 445 9.45 3.25 -0.94
N LEU A 446 8.25 3.39 -1.48
CA LEU A 446 7.31 2.29 -1.65
C LEU A 446 7.37 1.76 -3.09
N PRO A 447 7.85 0.52 -3.30
CA PRO A 447 7.75 -0.09 -4.61
C PRO A 447 6.28 -0.37 -4.97
N ILE A 448 5.89 0.04 -6.18
CA ILE A 448 4.57 -0.26 -6.77
C ILE A 448 4.71 -1.47 -7.69
N PHE A 449 5.70 -1.46 -8.58
CA PHE A 449 6.06 -2.62 -9.40
C PHE A 449 7.53 -2.94 -9.23
N ARG A 450 7.83 -4.23 -9.04
CA ARG A 450 9.20 -4.75 -8.92
C ARG A 450 9.51 -5.80 -9.97
N TYR A 451 10.79 -5.92 -10.30
CA TYR A 451 11.27 -6.93 -11.23
C TYR A 451 10.96 -8.36 -10.77
N ALA A 452 11.01 -8.61 -9.45
CA ALA A 452 10.60 -9.88 -8.85
C ALA A 452 9.14 -10.23 -9.17
N ASP A 453 8.21 -9.25 -9.13
CA ASP A 453 6.81 -9.47 -9.50
C ASP A 453 6.67 -9.83 -10.99
N ILE A 454 7.45 -9.19 -11.88
CA ILE A 454 7.45 -9.50 -13.31
C ILE A 454 7.90 -10.95 -13.56
N LEU A 455 8.96 -11.40 -12.89
CA LEU A 455 9.44 -12.78 -13.00
C LEU A 455 8.36 -13.79 -12.55
N LEU A 456 7.72 -13.53 -11.41
CA LEU A 456 6.67 -14.41 -10.89
C LEU A 456 5.38 -14.33 -11.72
N THR A 457 5.04 -13.17 -12.28
CA THR A 457 3.89 -12.99 -13.18
C THR A 457 4.09 -13.75 -14.49
N LYS A 458 5.30 -13.70 -15.07
CA LYS A 458 5.64 -14.52 -16.24
C LYS A 458 5.60 -16.02 -15.91
N ALA A 459 6.14 -16.41 -14.75
CA ALA A 459 6.09 -17.82 -14.31
C ALA A 459 4.65 -18.31 -14.15
N GLU A 460 3.76 -17.48 -13.59
CA GLU A 460 2.33 -17.75 -13.45
C GLU A 460 1.65 -17.91 -14.81
N ALA A 461 1.87 -16.98 -15.74
CA ALA A 461 1.29 -17.05 -17.08
C ALA A 461 1.69 -18.33 -17.81
N ILE A 462 2.96 -18.73 -17.75
CA ILE A 462 3.44 -19.98 -18.33
C ILE A 462 2.81 -21.20 -17.62
N ALA A 463 2.74 -21.21 -16.30
CA ALA A 463 2.10 -22.28 -15.54
C ALA A 463 0.60 -22.40 -15.82
N ARG A 464 -0.05 -21.30 -16.24
CA ARG A 464 -1.46 -21.27 -16.68
C ARG A 464 -1.65 -21.65 -18.16
N GLY A 465 -0.56 -21.89 -18.91
CA GLY A 465 -0.65 -22.38 -20.29
C GLY A 465 -0.10 -21.45 -21.36
N ALA A 466 0.49 -20.30 -21.01
CA ALA A 466 1.22 -19.48 -21.98
C ALA A 466 2.48 -20.20 -22.49
N SER A 467 2.91 -19.83 -23.70
CA SER A 467 4.16 -20.32 -24.26
C SER A 467 5.37 -19.76 -23.51
N ALA A 468 6.30 -20.63 -23.15
CA ALA A 468 7.59 -20.19 -22.62
C ALA A 468 8.43 -19.54 -23.74
N THR A 469 9.12 -18.46 -23.41
CA THR A 469 9.91 -17.65 -24.33
C THR A 469 11.34 -17.47 -23.82
N ASN A 470 12.28 -17.14 -24.71
CA ASN A 470 13.65 -16.77 -24.35
C ASN A 470 14.41 -17.82 -23.50
N GLY A 471 14.03 -19.09 -23.61
CA GLY A 471 14.59 -20.17 -22.80
C GLY A 471 14.18 -20.13 -21.32
N GLN A 472 13.25 -19.26 -20.93
CA GLN A 472 12.76 -19.13 -19.56
C GLN A 472 11.48 -19.96 -19.38
N THR A 473 11.53 -20.92 -18.46
CA THR A 473 10.38 -21.74 -18.03
C THR A 473 9.81 -21.20 -16.73
N ALA A 474 8.60 -21.62 -16.36
CA ALA A 474 8.02 -21.29 -15.06
C ALA A 474 8.97 -21.68 -13.91
N GLN A 475 9.62 -22.85 -14.02
CA GLN A 475 10.59 -23.33 -13.04
C GLN A 475 11.84 -22.45 -12.96
N SER A 476 12.43 -22.07 -14.10
CA SER A 476 13.65 -21.25 -14.10
C SER A 476 13.41 -19.86 -13.49
N LEU A 477 12.28 -19.23 -13.81
CA LEU A 477 11.88 -17.93 -13.25
C LEU A 477 11.60 -18.02 -11.75
N PHE A 478 10.87 -19.04 -11.32
CA PHE A 478 10.58 -19.31 -9.92
C PHE A 478 11.87 -19.53 -9.13
N ASN A 479 12.77 -20.37 -9.63
CA ASN A 479 14.04 -20.67 -8.98
C ASN A 479 15.01 -19.50 -8.99
N GLN A 480 14.89 -18.56 -9.92
CA GLN A 480 15.67 -17.33 -9.89
C GLN A 480 15.36 -16.51 -8.62
N ILE A 481 14.08 -16.39 -8.23
CA ILE A 481 13.69 -15.76 -6.97
C ILE A 481 14.24 -16.55 -5.78
N ARG A 482 14.05 -17.88 -5.76
CA ARG A 482 14.50 -18.72 -4.66
C ARG A 482 16.01 -18.66 -4.44
N SER A 483 16.79 -18.75 -5.50
CA SER A 483 18.24 -18.64 -5.44
C SER A 483 18.71 -17.28 -4.95
N TYR A 484 18.01 -16.23 -5.36
CA TYR A 484 18.31 -14.86 -4.96
C TYR A 484 18.19 -14.63 -3.44
N VAL A 485 17.24 -15.30 -2.78
CA VAL A 485 16.99 -15.18 -1.33
C VAL A 485 17.53 -16.38 -0.54
N ASN A 486 18.45 -17.16 -1.11
CA ASN A 486 19.05 -18.36 -0.51
C ASN A 486 18.03 -19.42 -0.06
N ALA A 487 16.82 -19.39 -0.57
CA ALA A 487 15.79 -20.39 -0.30
C ALA A 487 15.98 -21.64 -1.19
N PRO A 488 15.56 -22.82 -0.72
CA PRO A 488 15.65 -24.06 -1.51
C PRO A 488 14.91 -23.94 -2.85
N THR A 489 15.58 -24.32 -3.93
CA THR A 489 14.99 -24.35 -5.27
C THR A 489 14.06 -25.55 -5.46
N LEU A 490 13.13 -25.44 -6.40
CA LEU A 490 12.19 -26.49 -6.75
C LEU A 490 12.78 -27.36 -7.89
N SER A 491 12.69 -28.68 -7.75
CA SER A 491 13.23 -29.62 -8.73
C SER A 491 12.32 -29.90 -9.93
N GLY A 492 11.08 -29.43 -9.92
CA GLY A 492 10.08 -29.63 -10.98
C GLY A 492 9.39 -28.35 -11.38
N THR A 493 8.43 -28.42 -12.30
CA THR A 493 7.58 -27.30 -12.67
C THR A 493 6.74 -26.88 -11.46
N PRO A 494 6.76 -25.60 -11.06
CA PRO A 494 5.95 -25.13 -9.95
C PRO A 494 4.46 -25.27 -10.28
N SER A 495 3.70 -25.76 -9.31
CA SER A 495 2.24 -25.67 -9.37
C SER A 495 1.78 -24.23 -9.19
N LEU A 496 0.51 -23.95 -9.52
CA LEU A 496 -0.08 -22.64 -9.23
C LEU A 496 -0.07 -22.31 -7.74
N ASN A 497 -0.22 -23.33 -6.87
CA ASN A 497 -0.12 -23.13 -5.43
C ASN A 497 1.32 -22.79 -4.99
N ASP A 498 2.35 -23.41 -5.59
CA ASP A 498 3.74 -23.03 -5.32
C ASP A 498 3.99 -21.56 -5.68
N ILE A 499 3.50 -21.12 -6.84
CA ILE A 499 3.61 -19.72 -7.29
C ILE A 499 2.84 -18.77 -6.35
N TYR A 500 1.62 -19.13 -5.96
CA TYR A 500 0.80 -18.35 -5.01
C TYR A 500 1.51 -18.15 -3.66
N LEU A 501 2.09 -19.21 -3.12
CA LEU A 501 2.84 -19.14 -1.86
C LEU A 501 4.14 -18.35 -2.02
N GLU A 502 4.83 -18.50 -3.16
CA GLU A 502 6.07 -17.75 -3.42
C GLU A 502 5.81 -16.26 -3.61
N ARG A 503 4.74 -15.90 -4.34
CA ARG A 503 4.28 -14.52 -4.45
C ARG A 503 3.97 -13.93 -3.07
N GLY A 504 3.32 -14.71 -2.19
CA GLY A 504 3.06 -14.30 -0.81
C GLY A 504 4.33 -14.01 -0.02
N ARG A 505 5.40 -14.83 -0.17
CA ARG A 505 6.69 -14.59 0.50
C ARG A 505 7.42 -13.38 -0.09
N GLU A 506 7.49 -13.30 -1.41
CA GLU A 506 8.25 -12.26 -2.11
C GLU A 506 7.61 -10.88 -1.99
N LEU A 507 6.30 -10.82 -2.16
CA LEU A 507 5.52 -9.57 -2.20
C LEU A 507 4.79 -9.29 -0.88
N PHE A 508 5.18 -9.99 0.20
CA PHE A 508 4.66 -9.73 1.54
C PHE A 508 4.70 -8.24 1.85
N ASP A 509 3.57 -7.72 2.32
CA ASP A 509 3.47 -6.32 2.76
C ASP A 509 3.69 -5.28 1.63
N GLU A 510 3.35 -5.64 0.37
CA GLU A 510 3.45 -4.77 -0.81
C GLU A 510 2.11 -4.58 -1.56
N ASN A 511 0.98 -4.83 -0.91
CA ASN A 511 -0.40 -4.63 -1.41
C ASN A 511 -0.88 -5.59 -2.51
N TRP A 512 -0.14 -6.64 -2.84
CA TRP A 512 -0.53 -7.57 -3.90
C TRP A 512 -1.30 -8.78 -3.41
N ARG A 513 -1.18 -9.12 -2.13
CA ARG A 513 -1.70 -10.37 -1.59
C ARG A 513 -3.22 -10.53 -1.77
N ARG A 514 -3.99 -9.47 -1.48
CA ARG A 514 -5.45 -9.50 -1.66
C ARG A 514 -5.85 -9.76 -3.11
N ASN A 515 -5.20 -9.09 -4.06
CA ASN A 515 -5.40 -9.30 -5.49
C ASN A 515 -5.04 -10.74 -5.91
N ASP A 516 -3.91 -11.26 -5.42
CA ASP A 516 -3.50 -12.64 -5.67
C ASP A 516 -4.50 -13.65 -5.07
N MET A 517 -4.97 -13.44 -3.85
CA MET A 517 -5.97 -14.31 -3.21
C MET A 517 -7.24 -14.43 -4.05
N ILE A 518 -7.75 -13.32 -4.58
CA ILE A 518 -8.94 -13.31 -5.45
C ILE A 518 -8.65 -14.10 -6.74
N ARG A 519 -7.52 -13.81 -7.42
CA ARG A 519 -7.15 -14.46 -8.68
C ARG A 519 -6.92 -15.97 -8.53
N PHE A 520 -6.29 -16.40 -7.45
CA PHE A 520 -6.02 -17.81 -7.18
C PHE A 520 -7.20 -18.55 -6.51
N GLY A 521 -8.25 -17.84 -6.09
CA GLY A 521 -9.46 -18.42 -5.52
C GLY A 521 -9.38 -18.73 -4.03
N HIS A 522 -8.50 -18.04 -3.31
CA HIS A 522 -8.29 -18.21 -1.86
C HIS A 522 -8.90 -17.10 -1.00
N PHE A 523 -9.59 -16.14 -1.60
CA PHE A 523 -10.09 -14.98 -0.86
C PHE A 523 -11.27 -15.32 0.06
N GLU A 524 -12.11 -16.28 -0.33
CA GLU A 524 -13.26 -16.76 0.44
C GLU A 524 -12.90 -17.91 1.38
N ASP A 525 -11.68 -18.44 1.34
CA ASP A 525 -11.26 -19.52 2.22
C ASP A 525 -11.37 -19.10 3.69
N GLU A 526 -11.70 -20.05 4.54
CA GLU A 526 -11.74 -19.83 5.99
C GLU A 526 -10.33 -19.72 6.57
N TYR A 527 -9.53 -18.77 6.05
CA TYR A 527 -8.22 -18.46 6.61
C TYR A 527 -8.33 -17.52 7.81
N GLY A 528 -7.31 -17.53 8.65
CA GLY A 528 -7.21 -16.66 9.80
C GLY A 528 -8.12 -17.11 10.96
N PHE A 529 -7.50 -17.58 12.04
CA PHE A 529 -8.20 -18.03 13.25
C PHE A 529 -9.25 -17.01 13.73
N HIS A 530 -8.96 -15.73 13.58
CA HIS A 530 -9.82 -14.64 14.01
C HIS A 530 -11.14 -14.60 13.21
N ARG A 531 -11.10 -14.80 11.88
CA ARG A 531 -12.31 -14.78 11.06
C ARG A 531 -13.24 -15.94 11.41
N LYS A 532 -12.70 -17.14 11.62
CA LYS A 532 -13.48 -18.33 11.99
C LYS A 532 -14.25 -18.17 13.30
N GLY A 533 -13.67 -17.44 14.25
CA GLY A 533 -14.22 -17.27 15.58
C GLY A 533 -15.15 -16.06 15.75
N PHE A 534 -15.10 -15.06 14.87
CA PHE A 534 -15.91 -13.84 15.00
C PHE A 534 -17.27 -14.00 14.31
N PRO A 535 -18.38 -13.76 15.01
CA PRO A 535 -19.73 -13.89 14.42
C PRO A 535 -20.02 -12.89 13.30
N THR A 536 -19.27 -11.79 13.24
CA THR A 536 -19.44 -10.73 12.23
C THR A 536 -18.46 -10.83 11.06
N ALA A 537 -17.59 -11.84 11.06
CA ALA A 537 -16.69 -12.06 9.94
C ALA A 537 -17.45 -12.52 8.69
N ARG A 538 -17.00 -12.03 7.53
CA ARG A 538 -17.61 -12.35 6.24
C ARG A 538 -16.66 -13.16 5.36
N PHE A 539 -17.25 -14.12 4.60
CA PHE A 539 -16.54 -15.02 3.69
C PHE A 539 -17.17 -15.01 2.29
N ASP A 540 -18.11 -14.12 2.04
CA ASP A 540 -18.82 -14.02 0.77
C ASP A 540 -18.00 -13.30 -0.31
N LYS A 541 -18.34 -13.59 -1.56
CA LYS A 541 -17.63 -13.06 -2.74
C LYS A 541 -17.85 -11.56 -2.97
N GLU A 542 -18.86 -10.97 -2.38
CA GLU A 542 -19.12 -9.53 -2.42
C GLU A 542 -17.96 -8.74 -1.76
N CYS A 543 -17.31 -9.32 -0.74
CA CYS A 543 -16.16 -8.72 -0.07
C CYS A 543 -14.89 -8.64 -0.92
N ARG A 544 -14.89 -9.19 -2.15
CA ARG A 544 -13.78 -9.01 -3.13
C ARG A 544 -13.57 -7.55 -3.52
N ILE A 545 -14.58 -6.71 -3.32
CA ILE A 545 -14.48 -5.25 -3.47
C ILE A 545 -14.93 -4.58 -2.18
N PHE A 546 -14.57 -3.32 -2.03
CA PHE A 546 -15.01 -2.51 -0.91
C PHE A 546 -16.36 -1.84 -1.20
N PRO A 547 -17.13 -1.47 -0.16
CA PRO A 547 -18.28 -0.60 -0.32
C PRO A 547 -17.85 0.81 -0.77
N ILE A 548 -18.68 1.46 -1.58
CA ILE A 548 -18.51 2.88 -1.90
C ILE A 548 -18.72 3.68 -0.61
N PRO A 549 -17.80 4.62 -0.28
CA PRO A 549 -17.96 5.45 0.91
C PRO A 549 -19.25 6.27 0.89
N GLN A 550 -19.87 6.44 2.05
CA GLN A 550 -21.17 7.13 2.16
C GLN A 550 -21.11 8.57 1.66
N ASP A 551 -19.99 9.27 1.91
CA ASP A 551 -19.83 10.66 1.45
C ASP A 551 -19.76 10.75 -0.08
N VAL A 552 -19.22 9.74 -0.73
CA VAL A 552 -19.19 9.63 -2.21
C VAL A 552 -20.60 9.38 -2.75
N LEU A 553 -21.37 8.50 -2.12
CA LEU A 553 -22.78 8.27 -2.50
C LEU A 553 -23.66 9.51 -2.30
N ASN A 554 -23.42 10.24 -1.23
CA ASN A 554 -24.17 11.48 -0.94
C ASN A 554 -23.93 12.57 -2.01
N LYS A 555 -22.73 12.60 -2.61
CA LYS A 555 -22.36 13.52 -3.70
C LYS A 555 -22.86 13.04 -5.07
N ASN A 556 -23.06 11.73 -5.25
CA ASN A 556 -23.46 11.10 -6.50
C ASN A 556 -24.79 10.36 -6.30
N THR A 557 -25.88 11.11 -6.21
CA THR A 557 -27.21 10.59 -5.83
C THR A 557 -27.81 9.60 -6.83
N ASN A 558 -27.27 9.52 -8.04
CA ASN A 558 -27.61 8.52 -9.05
C ASN A 558 -26.89 7.18 -8.83
N TRP A 559 -25.88 7.12 -7.96
CA TRP A 559 -25.16 5.89 -7.69
C TRP A 559 -25.88 5.03 -6.65
N LYS A 560 -25.72 3.73 -6.82
CA LYS A 560 -26.13 2.72 -5.84
C LYS A 560 -24.88 2.13 -5.17
N GLN A 561 -25.06 1.67 -3.95
CA GLN A 561 -24.01 0.92 -3.24
C GLN A 561 -23.66 -0.37 -4.00
N ASN A 562 -22.44 -0.84 -3.82
CA ASN A 562 -22.02 -2.15 -4.31
C ASN A 562 -22.89 -3.26 -3.71
N PRO A 563 -23.20 -4.33 -4.49
CA PRO A 563 -23.94 -5.47 -3.98
C PRO A 563 -23.31 -6.05 -2.70
N GLY A 564 -24.13 -6.39 -1.73
CA GLY A 564 -23.68 -6.94 -0.45
C GLY A 564 -23.41 -5.92 0.67
N PHE A 565 -23.53 -4.60 0.38
CA PHE A 565 -23.26 -3.55 1.35
C PHE A 565 -24.41 -2.56 1.54
#